data_887726cbbe7dd4a0c3ad456ff70a27d4
#
_entry.id   887726cbbe7dd4a0c3ad456ff70a27d4
#
_cell.length_a   1.000
_cell.length_b   1.000
_cell.length_c   1.000
_cell.angle_alpha   90.00
_cell.angle_beta   90.00
_cell.angle_gamma   90.00
#
_symmetry.space_group_name_H-M   'P 1'
#
loop_
_entity.id
_entity.type
_entity.pdbx_description
1 polymer ?
#
loop_
_entity_poly.entity_id
_entity_poly.type
_entity_poly.pdbx_seq_one_letter_code
_entity_poly.pdbx_strand_id
1 'polypeptide(L)'
;VFVLCSLAVLGMLGVYKAVIEFFGIRLLELIIFAQLFSSSIFALSISYFFEEVNIGLTVLVFLLSIFILGGSRLLVREIIYLSKRPDHRLLIYGAGKAGIQLLTAIRQDDRYQVVGFLDDRKYVQKRQLHGVEVFPASQLSDLVLKKRISMVALALPSADREKLQSILDSLEPLPVVVKTLPRISELLDGGSS
;
A
#
# COMPACT_ATOMS: atom_id res chain seq x y z
N VAL A 1 -23.94 9.91 -26.79
CA VAL A 1 -25.02 9.20 -26.08
C VAL A 1 -24.45 7.99 -25.32
N PHE A 2 -23.75 7.04 -25.99
CA PHE A 2 -23.22 5.82 -25.37
C PHE A 2 -22.29 6.08 -24.15
N VAL A 3 -21.31 6.97 -24.28
CA VAL A 3 -20.37 7.31 -23.19
C VAL A 3 -21.11 7.95 -22.01
N LEU A 4 -22.08 8.82 -22.27
CA LEU A 4 -22.87 9.45 -21.20
C LEU A 4 -23.75 8.42 -20.47
N CYS A 5 -24.39 7.50 -21.20
CA CYS A 5 -25.15 6.40 -20.60
C CYS A 5 -24.26 5.46 -19.76
N SER A 6 -23.09 5.11 -20.27
CA SER A 6 -22.11 4.27 -19.52
C SER A 6 -21.67 4.97 -18.24
N LEU A 7 -21.36 6.25 -18.27
CA LEU A 7 -20.97 7.03 -17.10
C LEU A 7 -22.13 7.17 -16.10
N ALA A 8 -23.36 7.37 -16.57
CA ALA A 8 -24.53 7.46 -15.72
C ALA A 8 -24.82 6.13 -14.99
N VAL A 9 -24.78 5.00 -15.72
CA VAL A 9 -24.97 3.66 -15.15
C VAL A 9 -23.89 3.35 -14.11
N LEU A 10 -22.62 3.66 -14.39
CA LEU A 10 -21.52 3.48 -13.46
C LEU A 10 -21.63 4.38 -12.23
N GLY A 11 -22.16 5.61 -12.40
CA GLY A 11 -22.47 6.52 -11.30
C GLY A 11 -23.59 6.01 -10.40
N MET A 12 -24.70 5.52 -10.99
CA MET A 12 -25.85 4.96 -10.27
C MET A 12 -25.48 3.68 -9.50
N LEU A 13 -24.63 2.85 -10.04
CA LEU A 13 -24.15 1.62 -9.37
C LEU A 13 -23.18 1.89 -8.21
N GLY A 14 -22.89 3.17 -7.91
CA GLY A 14 -22.02 3.54 -6.79
C GLY A 14 -20.56 3.07 -6.94
N VAL A 15 -20.17 2.68 -8.14
CA VAL A 15 -18.83 2.15 -8.45
C VAL A 15 -17.75 3.18 -8.11
N TYR A 16 -18.10 4.46 -8.11
CA TYR A 16 -17.20 5.55 -7.74
C TYR A 16 -16.77 5.54 -6.26
N LYS A 17 -17.66 5.11 -5.35
CA LYS A 17 -17.36 4.97 -3.91
C LYS A 17 -16.58 3.70 -3.59
N ALA A 18 -16.87 2.61 -4.29
CA ALA A 18 -16.23 1.30 -4.06
C ALA A 18 -14.76 1.24 -4.55
N VAL A 19 -14.34 2.14 -5.45
CA VAL A 19 -12.99 2.19 -6.01
C VAL A 19 -11.93 2.56 -4.95
N ILE A 20 -12.33 3.26 -3.89
CA ILE A 20 -11.37 3.79 -2.89
C ILE A 20 -11.08 2.77 -1.78
N GLU A 21 -11.99 1.88 -1.44
CA GLU A 21 -11.85 1.01 -0.26
C GLU A 21 -11.58 -0.48 -0.54
N PHE A 22 -12.15 -1.07 -1.61
CA PHE A 22 -12.00 -2.52 -1.84
C PHE A 22 -11.89 -2.87 -3.33
N PHE A 23 -10.66 -3.14 -3.78
CA PHE A 23 -10.40 -3.68 -5.11
C PHE A 23 -10.47 -5.21 -5.06
N GLY A 24 -11.68 -5.76 -5.23
CA GLY A 24 -11.91 -7.20 -5.33
C GLY A 24 -12.42 -7.61 -6.73
N ILE A 25 -12.41 -8.91 -7.01
CA ILE A 25 -12.96 -9.54 -8.22
C ILE A 25 -14.39 -9.05 -8.50
N ARG A 26 -15.17 -8.78 -7.47
CA ARG A 26 -16.54 -8.22 -7.57
C ARG A 26 -16.63 -6.89 -8.31
N LEU A 27 -15.60 -6.05 -8.21
CA LEU A 27 -15.59 -4.78 -8.95
C LEU A 27 -15.41 -4.98 -10.45
N LEU A 28 -14.57 -5.94 -10.85
CA LEU A 28 -14.41 -6.34 -12.26
C LEU A 28 -15.70 -6.89 -12.83
N GLU A 29 -16.38 -7.78 -12.11
CA GLU A 29 -17.70 -8.30 -12.50
C GLU A 29 -18.71 -7.16 -12.71
N LEU A 30 -18.76 -6.20 -11.80
CA LEU A 30 -19.69 -5.09 -11.85
C LEU A 30 -19.40 -4.15 -13.05
N ILE A 31 -18.14 -3.94 -13.39
CA ILE A 31 -17.73 -3.19 -14.59
C ILE A 31 -18.16 -3.93 -15.87
N ILE A 32 -17.95 -5.25 -15.93
CA ILE A 32 -18.34 -6.07 -17.07
C ILE A 32 -19.85 -6.04 -17.24
N PHE A 33 -20.63 -6.24 -16.17
CA PHE A 33 -22.10 -6.15 -16.24
C PHE A 33 -22.59 -4.78 -16.68
N ALA A 34 -22.07 -3.71 -16.10
CA ALA A 34 -22.43 -2.35 -16.51
C ALA A 34 -22.12 -2.08 -17.99
N GLN A 35 -21.02 -2.63 -18.48
CA GLN A 35 -20.60 -2.47 -19.86
C GLN A 35 -21.45 -3.29 -20.83
N LEU A 36 -21.82 -4.52 -20.45
CA LEU A 36 -22.75 -5.34 -21.22
C LEU A 36 -24.13 -4.67 -21.32
N PHE A 37 -24.62 -4.12 -20.22
CA PHE A 37 -25.90 -3.39 -20.18
C PHE A 37 -25.86 -2.15 -21.06
N SER A 38 -24.82 -1.34 -20.94
CA SER A 38 -24.63 -0.12 -21.75
C SER A 38 -24.52 -0.42 -23.25
N SER A 39 -23.80 -1.47 -23.63
CA SER A 39 -23.65 -1.86 -25.04
C SER A 39 -24.96 -2.41 -25.63
N SER A 40 -25.77 -3.09 -24.82
CA SER A 40 -27.11 -3.56 -25.23
C SER A 40 -28.05 -2.38 -25.49
N ILE A 41 -28.07 -1.36 -24.64
CA ILE A 41 -28.84 -0.13 -24.88
C ILE A 41 -28.37 0.59 -26.15
N PHE A 42 -27.06 0.64 -26.37
CA PHE A 42 -26.51 1.26 -27.57
C PHE A 42 -26.89 0.50 -28.84
N ALA A 43 -26.81 -0.83 -28.84
CA ALA A 43 -27.23 -1.65 -29.98
C ALA A 43 -28.71 -1.47 -30.29
N LEU A 44 -29.58 -1.44 -29.26
CA LEU A 44 -31.01 -1.17 -29.41
C LEU A 44 -31.26 0.22 -29.98
N SER A 45 -30.54 1.25 -29.52
CA SER A 45 -30.65 2.60 -30.02
C SER A 45 -30.26 2.70 -31.49
N ILE A 46 -29.18 2.02 -31.90
CA ILE A 46 -28.77 2.02 -33.32
C ILE A 46 -29.80 1.30 -34.17
N SER A 47 -30.31 0.13 -33.75
CA SER A 47 -31.31 -0.61 -34.52
C SER A 47 -32.66 0.16 -34.67
N TYR A 48 -32.94 1.09 -33.75
CA TYR A 48 -34.12 1.94 -33.86
C TYR A 48 -33.96 3.09 -34.87
N PHE A 49 -32.76 3.66 -34.98
CA PHE A 49 -32.48 4.79 -35.85
C PHE A 49 -31.94 4.43 -37.25
N PHE A 50 -31.36 3.23 -37.39
CA PHE A 50 -30.74 2.76 -38.62
C PHE A 50 -31.29 1.38 -38.97
N GLU A 51 -31.67 1.18 -40.22
CA GLU A 51 -32.25 -0.09 -40.71
C GLU A 51 -31.25 -1.25 -40.70
N GLU A 52 -29.95 -0.97 -40.78
CA GLU A 52 -28.92 -1.99 -40.74
C GLU A 52 -27.96 -1.80 -39.55
N VAL A 53 -27.92 -2.77 -38.66
CA VAL A 53 -26.97 -2.80 -37.53
C VAL A 53 -25.69 -3.53 -37.99
N ASN A 54 -24.58 -2.79 -38.08
CA ASN A 54 -23.28 -3.41 -38.34
C ASN A 54 -22.75 -4.04 -37.03
N ILE A 55 -22.90 -5.38 -36.92
CA ILE A 55 -22.46 -6.15 -35.74
C ILE A 55 -20.96 -5.93 -35.46
N GLY A 56 -20.13 -5.83 -36.53
CA GLY A 56 -18.68 -5.58 -36.37
C GLY A 56 -18.39 -4.23 -35.68
N LEU A 57 -19.10 -3.17 -36.05
CA LEU A 57 -18.98 -1.87 -35.43
C LEU A 57 -19.41 -1.90 -33.95
N THR A 58 -20.51 -2.61 -33.65
CA THR A 58 -21.01 -2.73 -32.28
C THR A 58 -20.00 -3.47 -31.39
N VAL A 59 -19.43 -4.56 -31.87
CA VAL A 59 -18.38 -5.33 -31.14
C VAL A 59 -17.12 -4.46 -30.95
N LEU A 60 -16.72 -3.72 -31.98
CA LEU A 60 -15.56 -2.84 -31.89
C LEU A 60 -15.74 -1.77 -30.82
N VAL A 61 -16.89 -1.09 -30.81
CA VAL A 61 -17.23 -0.06 -29.80
C VAL A 61 -17.27 -0.66 -28.39
N PHE A 62 -17.82 -1.87 -28.26
CA PHE A 62 -17.84 -2.59 -26.99
C PHE A 62 -16.43 -2.88 -26.47
N LEU A 63 -15.55 -3.45 -27.29
CA LEU A 63 -14.16 -3.75 -26.90
C LEU A 63 -13.37 -2.48 -26.57
N LEU A 64 -13.54 -1.43 -27.38
CA LEU A 64 -12.89 -0.15 -27.15
C LEU A 64 -13.34 0.49 -25.82
N SER A 65 -14.62 0.40 -25.51
CA SER A 65 -15.16 0.95 -24.26
C SER A 65 -14.68 0.19 -23.03
N ILE A 66 -14.56 -1.14 -23.08
CA ILE A 66 -13.93 -1.92 -22.01
C ILE A 66 -12.47 -1.48 -21.82
N PHE A 67 -11.73 -1.34 -22.92
CA PHE A 67 -10.32 -0.97 -22.86
C PHE A 67 -10.14 0.45 -22.28
N ILE A 68 -10.91 1.42 -22.74
CA ILE A 68 -10.80 2.80 -22.27
C ILE A 68 -11.29 2.94 -20.82
N LEU A 69 -12.49 2.42 -20.52
CA LEU A 69 -13.07 2.57 -19.17
C LEU A 69 -12.42 1.66 -18.15
N GLY A 70 -12.05 0.45 -18.51
CA GLY A 70 -11.29 -0.46 -17.65
C GLY A 70 -9.84 -0.01 -17.47
N GLY A 71 -9.17 0.31 -18.57
CA GLY A 71 -7.77 0.75 -18.56
C GLY A 71 -7.55 2.06 -17.83
N SER A 72 -8.43 3.07 -18.02
CA SER A 72 -8.32 4.34 -17.29
C SER A 72 -8.39 4.16 -15.78
N ARG A 73 -9.17 3.21 -15.28
CA ARG A 73 -9.27 2.92 -13.84
C ARG A 73 -8.02 2.27 -13.28
N LEU A 74 -7.41 1.36 -14.05
CA LEU A 74 -6.11 0.77 -13.67
C LEU A 74 -5.03 1.85 -13.61
N LEU A 75 -5.00 2.76 -14.58
CA LEU A 75 -4.06 3.89 -14.59
C LEU A 75 -4.28 4.84 -13.41
N VAL A 76 -5.52 5.23 -13.14
CA VAL A 76 -5.84 6.10 -11.99
C VAL A 76 -5.45 5.44 -10.67
N ARG A 77 -5.73 4.14 -10.51
CA ARG A 77 -5.30 3.37 -9.34
C ARG A 77 -3.78 3.41 -9.19
N GLU A 78 -3.04 3.15 -10.27
CA GLU A 78 -1.57 3.15 -10.24
C GLU A 78 -1.03 4.53 -9.88
N ILE A 79 -1.59 5.58 -10.46
CA ILE A 79 -1.22 6.98 -10.12
C ILE A 79 -1.49 7.28 -8.64
N ILE A 80 -2.65 6.90 -8.10
CA ILE A 80 -2.99 7.10 -6.68
C ILE A 80 -2.04 6.30 -5.80
N TYR A 81 -1.77 5.04 -6.16
CA TYR A 81 -0.85 4.19 -5.41
C TYR A 81 0.57 4.76 -5.39
N LEU A 82 1.08 5.19 -6.53
CA LEU A 82 2.39 5.83 -6.64
C LEU A 82 2.45 7.22 -5.96
N SER A 83 1.30 7.91 -5.86
CA SER A 83 1.20 9.23 -5.20
C SER A 83 1.06 9.13 -3.68
N LYS A 84 0.70 7.97 -3.14
CA LYS A 84 0.65 7.75 -1.68
C LYS A 84 2.07 7.82 -1.13
N ARG A 85 2.43 8.96 -0.58
CA ARG A 85 3.65 9.08 0.23
C ARG A 85 3.34 8.48 1.59
N PRO A 86 4.18 7.58 2.10
CA PRO A 86 4.01 7.07 3.45
C PRO A 86 4.10 8.23 4.44
N ASP A 87 3.17 8.30 5.37
CA ASP A 87 3.11 9.34 6.40
C ASP A 87 4.33 9.27 7.33
N HIS A 88 4.83 8.05 7.54
CA HIS A 88 5.92 7.78 8.47
C HIS A 88 7.05 6.98 7.83
N ARG A 89 8.25 7.53 7.84
CA ARG A 89 9.47 6.83 7.46
C ARG A 89 10.12 6.24 8.68
N LEU A 90 10.28 4.92 8.68
CA LEU A 90 10.66 4.12 9.84
C LEU A 90 12.02 3.45 9.65
N LEU A 91 12.85 3.47 10.70
CA LEU A 91 13.98 2.56 10.88
C LEU A 91 13.62 1.49 11.91
N ILE A 92 14.04 0.26 11.67
CA ILE A 92 13.92 -0.83 12.63
C ILE A 92 15.30 -1.07 13.26
N TYR A 93 15.43 -0.85 14.55
CA TYR A 93 16.63 -1.17 15.28
C TYR A 93 16.60 -2.64 15.72
N GLY A 94 17.49 -3.45 15.16
CA GLY A 94 17.55 -4.90 15.30
C GLY A 94 17.16 -5.64 14.02
N ALA A 95 18.16 -6.20 13.33
CA ALA A 95 18.02 -7.02 12.12
C ALA A 95 17.90 -8.52 12.44
N GLY A 96 17.28 -8.87 13.56
CA GLY A 96 17.01 -10.24 14.00
C GLY A 96 15.60 -10.72 13.63
N LYS A 97 15.20 -11.87 14.17
CA LYS A 97 13.86 -12.45 13.95
C LYS A 97 12.72 -11.47 14.27
N ALA A 98 12.81 -10.77 15.42
CA ALA A 98 11.81 -9.80 15.83
C ALA A 98 11.70 -8.62 14.84
N GLY A 99 12.83 -8.11 14.35
CA GLY A 99 12.86 -7.04 13.35
C GLY A 99 12.25 -7.48 12.02
N ILE A 100 12.50 -8.71 11.57
CA ILE A 100 11.89 -9.27 10.35
C ILE A 100 10.38 -9.45 10.51
N GLN A 101 9.92 -9.94 11.67
CA GLN A 101 8.49 -10.05 11.96
C GLN A 101 7.81 -8.68 11.96
N LEU A 102 8.45 -7.67 12.57
CA LEU A 102 7.96 -6.30 12.56
C LEU A 102 7.89 -5.73 11.14
N LEU A 103 8.93 -5.94 10.32
CA LEU A 103 8.91 -5.54 8.91
C LEU A 103 7.72 -6.14 8.18
N THR A 104 7.45 -7.43 8.38
CA THR A 104 6.34 -8.13 7.73
C THR A 104 4.98 -7.57 8.16
N ALA A 105 4.82 -7.26 9.44
CA ALA A 105 3.60 -6.63 9.96
C ALA A 105 3.40 -5.21 9.43
N ILE A 106 4.47 -4.40 9.41
CA ILE A 106 4.41 -3.01 8.95
C ILE A 106 4.12 -2.90 7.45
N ARG A 107 4.60 -3.86 6.65
CA ARG A 107 4.33 -3.87 5.20
C ARG A 107 2.86 -4.00 4.82
N GLN A 108 2.00 -4.40 5.74
CA GLN A 108 0.55 -4.45 5.54
C GLN A 108 -0.13 -3.09 5.73
N ASP A 109 0.60 -2.09 6.23
CA ASP A 109 0.09 -0.74 6.49
C ASP A 109 0.82 0.29 5.63
N ASP A 110 0.13 0.79 4.59
CA ASP A 110 0.67 1.75 3.61
C ASP A 110 1.11 3.09 4.23
N ARG A 111 0.74 3.38 5.48
CA ARG A 111 1.15 4.60 6.21
C ARG A 111 2.64 4.59 6.57
N TYR A 112 3.26 3.43 6.64
CA TYR A 112 4.64 3.26 7.06
C TYR A 112 5.54 2.79 5.94
N GLN A 113 6.70 3.43 5.81
CA GLN A 113 7.77 2.97 4.92
C GLN A 113 8.99 2.59 5.75
N VAL A 114 9.35 1.32 5.76
CA VAL A 114 10.62 0.88 6.36
C VAL A 114 11.77 1.22 5.42
N VAL A 115 12.62 2.15 5.86
CA VAL A 115 13.76 2.68 5.10
C VAL A 115 15.01 1.83 5.28
N GLY A 116 15.15 1.17 6.42
CA GLY A 116 16.29 0.33 6.73
C GLY A 116 16.22 -0.32 8.09
N PHE A 117 17.11 -1.26 8.29
CA PHE A 117 17.44 -1.80 9.60
C PHE A 117 18.70 -1.12 10.16
N LEU A 118 18.80 -1.04 11.48
CA LEU A 118 20.02 -0.72 12.21
C LEU A 118 20.44 -1.93 13.01
N ASP A 119 21.70 -2.32 12.93
CA ASP A 119 22.24 -3.41 13.74
C ASP A 119 23.73 -3.22 14.02
N ASP A 120 24.15 -3.53 15.24
CA ASP A 120 25.55 -3.40 15.67
C ASP A 120 26.42 -4.54 15.18
N ARG A 121 25.81 -5.66 14.81
CA ARG A 121 26.51 -6.88 14.39
C ARG A 121 27.08 -6.72 12.98
N LYS A 122 28.40 -6.69 12.88
CA LYS A 122 29.14 -6.48 11.61
C LYS A 122 28.75 -7.43 10.48
N TYR A 123 28.40 -8.69 10.82
CA TYR A 123 28.10 -9.72 9.81
C TYR A 123 26.74 -9.54 9.11
N VAL A 124 25.83 -8.75 9.66
CA VAL A 124 24.54 -8.44 9.03
C VAL A 124 24.55 -7.11 8.30
N GLN A 125 25.50 -6.23 8.61
CA GLN A 125 25.60 -4.90 8.00
C GLN A 125 25.90 -4.98 6.50
N LYS A 126 25.46 -3.97 5.76
CA LYS A 126 25.58 -3.87 4.29
C LYS A 126 24.91 -5.03 3.53
N ARG A 127 24.07 -5.82 4.19
CA ARG A 127 23.24 -6.84 3.59
C ARG A 127 21.82 -6.32 3.40
N GLN A 128 21.09 -6.96 2.51
CA GLN A 128 19.65 -6.74 2.39
C GLN A 128 18.90 -7.89 3.05
N LEU A 129 17.98 -7.55 3.94
CA LEU A 129 17.04 -8.49 4.55
C LEU A 129 15.65 -8.20 4.01
N HIS A 130 15.08 -9.17 3.32
CA HIS A 130 13.78 -9.00 2.65
C HIS A 130 13.68 -7.73 1.78
N GLY A 131 14.77 -7.38 1.06
CA GLY A 131 14.84 -6.20 0.20
C GLY A 131 15.05 -4.87 0.94
N VAL A 132 15.33 -4.90 2.26
CA VAL A 132 15.62 -3.72 3.08
C VAL A 132 17.08 -3.77 3.54
N GLU A 133 17.79 -2.67 3.37
CA GLU A 133 19.23 -2.57 3.70
C GLU A 133 19.45 -2.50 5.20
N VAL A 134 20.55 -3.11 5.67
CA VAL A 134 20.99 -3.08 7.06
C VAL A 134 22.18 -2.14 7.21
N PHE A 135 21.98 -1.09 7.99
CA PHE A 135 22.98 -0.07 8.31
C PHE A 135 23.61 -0.30 9.67
N PRO A 136 24.85 0.12 9.87
CA PRO A 136 25.44 0.16 11.20
C PRO A 136 24.75 1.19 12.09
N ALA A 137 24.62 0.90 13.38
CA ALA A 137 23.99 1.83 14.34
C ALA A 137 24.68 3.19 14.41
N SER A 138 25.98 3.26 14.13
CA SER A 138 26.72 4.52 14.07
C SER A 138 26.23 5.50 13.01
N GLN A 139 25.46 5.04 12.02
CA GLN A 139 24.87 5.90 10.98
C GLN A 139 23.46 6.40 11.35
N LEU A 140 22.96 6.12 12.54
CA LEU A 140 21.61 6.51 12.97
C LEU A 140 21.30 7.98 12.72
N SER A 141 22.14 8.89 13.25
CA SER A 141 21.93 10.33 13.13
C SER A 141 21.91 10.81 11.68
N ASP A 142 22.84 10.31 10.88
CA ASP A 142 22.94 10.61 9.46
C ASP A 142 21.70 10.15 8.68
N LEU A 143 21.22 8.94 8.97
CA LEU A 143 20.05 8.37 8.33
C LEU A 143 18.77 9.13 8.70
N VAL A 144 18.64 9.52 9.97
CA VAL A 144 17.49 10.31 10.45
C VAL A 144 17.39 11.61 9.66
N LEU A 145 18.49 12.33 9.52
CA LEU A 145 18.50 13.61 8.82
C LEU A 145 18.40 13.47 7.30
N LYS A 146 19.23 12.62 6.69
CA LYS A 146 19.30 12.50 5.23
C LYS A 146 18.06 11.83 4.63
N LYS A 147 17.52 10.83 5.32
CA LYS A 147 16.36 10.07 4.85
C LYS A 147 15.04 10.51 5.47
N ARG A 148 15.03 11.61 6.24
CA ARG A 148 13.84 12.17 6.88
C ARG A 148 13.05 11.11 7.64
N ILE A 149 13.72 10.39 8.52
CA ILE A 149 13.11 9.37 9.36
C ILE A 149 12.27 10.07 10.42
N SER A 150 11.03 9.65 10.58
CA SER A 150 10.11 10.18 11.61
C SER A 150 9.94 9.23 12.80
N MET A 151 10.33 7.96 12.64
CA MET A 151 10.10 6.94 13.65
C MET A 151 11.24 5.92 13.69
N VAL A 152 11.59 5.47 14.89
CA VAL A 152 12.50 4.34 15.12
C VAL A 152 11.77 3.30 15.97
N ALA A 153 11.68 2.07 15.45
CA ALA A 153 11.10 0.95 16.18
C ALA A 153 12.19 0.03 16.71
N LEU A 154 12.21 -0.18 18.02
CA LEU A 154 13.17 -1.05 18.68
C LEU A 154 12.67 -2.49 18.68
N ALA A 155 13.32 -3.36 17.90
CA ALA A 155 13.03 -4.78 17.78
C ALA A 155 14.14 -5.64 18.44
N LEU A 156 14.43 -5.36 19.70
CA LEU A 156 15.51 -5.95 20.48
C LEU A 156 14.98 -6.66 21.74
N PRO A 157 14.20 -7.74 21.62
CA PRO A 157 13.57 -8.41 22.76
C PRO A 157 14.58 -9.01 23.76
N SER A 158 15.82 -9.27 23.31
CA SER A 158 16.87 -9.88 24.12
C SER A 158 17.92 -8.85 24.60
N ALA A 159 17.71 -7.55 24.34
CA ALA A 159 18.64 -6.55 24.85
C ALA A 159 18.48 -6.37 26.36
N ASP A 160 19.61 -6.22 27.05
CA ASP A 160 19.64 -5.83 28.44
C ASP A 160 19.23 -4.36 28.63
N ARG A 161 18.95 -3.96 29.84
CA ARG A 161 18.53 -2.59 30.16
C ARG A 161 19.58 -1.56 29.81
N GLU A 162 20.85 -1.85 30.03
CA GLU A 162 21.96 -0.93 29.77
C GLU A 162 22.06 -0.63 28.26
N LYS A 163 22.00 -1.67 27.43
CA LYS A 163 22.01 -1.50 25.99
C LYS A 163 20.79 -0.73 25.48
N LEU A 164 19.60 -1.03 26.02
CA LEU A 164 18.38 -0.32 25.63
C LEU A 164 18.49 1.17 26.01
N GLN A 165 18.98 1.47 27.20
CA GLN A 165 19.18 2.85 27.67
C GLN A 165 20.16 3.59 26.78
N SER A 166 21.33 2.99 26.47
CA SER A 166 22.32 3.57 25.57
C SER A 166 21.75 3.90 24.18
N ILE A 167 20.87 3.05 23.66
CA ILE A 167 20.17 3.31 22.38
C ILE A 167 19.21 4.47 22.53
N LEU A 168 18.41 4.51 23.60
CA LEU A 168 17.48 5.58 23.87
C LEU A 168 18.20 6.93 24.03
N ASP A 169 19.30 6.97 24.75
CA ASP A 169 20.12 8.17 24.93
C ASP A 169 20.67 8.68 23.58
N SER A 170 20.99 7.78 22.66
CA SER A 170 21.45 8.14 21.31
C SER A 170 20.31 8.66 20.41
N LEU A 171 19.06 8.32 20.73
CA LEU A 171 17.87 8.75 19.99
C LEU A 171 17.28 10.05 20.55
N GLU A 172 17.50 10.36 21.84
CA GLU A 172 16.93 11.52 22.52
C GLU A 172 17.17 12.85 21.80
N PRO A 173 18.40 13.16 21.27
CA PRO A 173 18.65 14.42 20.56
C PRO A 173 18.05 14.47 19.15
N LEU A 174 17.45 13.38 18.66
CA LEU A 174 16.96 13.29 17.31
C LEU A 174 15.44 13.53 17.23
N PRO A 175 14.93 14.19 16.17
CA PRO A 175 13.51 14.48 16.00
C PRO A 175 12.73 13.23 15.52
N VAL A 176 12.76 12.16 16.30
CA VAL A 176 12.11 10.88 15.96
C VAL A 176 11.23 10.39 17.08
N VAL A 177 10.14 9.72 16.72
CA VAL A 177 9.30 9.00 17.69
C VAL A 177 9.88 7.60 17.86
N VAL A 178 10.18 7.23 19.11
CA VAL A 178 10.68 5.89 19.43
C VAL A 178 9.52 5.00 19.88
N LYS A 179 9.42 3.82 19.28
CA LYS A 179 8.47 2.78 19.69
C LYS A 179 9.21 1.48 20.01
N THR A 180 8.90 0.89 21.14
CA THR A 180 9.43 -0.43 21.54
C THR A 180 8.39 -1.50 21.28
N LEU A 181 8.84 -2.66 20.80
CA LEU A 181 8.01 -3.86 20.76
C LEU A 181 7.98 -4.47 22.19
N PRO A 182 6.81 -4.67 22.76
CA PRO A 182 6.72 -5.38 24.04
C PRO A 182 7.25 -6.80 23.88
N ARG A 183 7.87 -7.33 24.92
CA ARG A 183 8.28 -8.74 24.97
C ARG A 183 7.04 -9.61 24.93
N ILE A 184 7.10 -10.75 24.24
CA ILE A 184 5.98 -11.71 24.20
C ILE A 184 5.57 -12.14 25.61
N SER A 185 6.52 -12.24 26.57
CA SER A 185 6.22 -12.48 27.97
C SER A 185 5.36 -11.38 28.62
N GLU A 186 5.59 -10.12 28.30
CA GLU A 186 4.81 -8.99 28.84
C GLU A 186 3.37 -8.95 28.29
N LEU A 187 3.17 -9.47 27.06
CA LEU A 187 1.85 -9.62 26.45
C LEU A 187 1.04 -10.76 27.09
N LEU A 188 1.71 -11.79 27.59
CA LEU A 188 1.06 -12.91 28.26
C LEU A 188 0.76 -12.62 29.74
N ASP A 189 1.59 -11.83 30.41
CA ASP A 189 1.42 -11.44 31.81
C ASP A 189 0.44 -10.28 31.99
N GLY A 190 0.20 -9.45 30.97
CA GLY A 190 -0.72 -8.30 31.00
C GLY A 190 -2.21 -8.66 30.92
N GLY A 191 -2.57 -9.93 30.84
CA GLY A 191 -3.96 -10.41 30.80
C GLY A 191 -4.61 -10.71 32.14
N SER A 192 -3.95 -10.44 33.28
CA SER A 192 -4.48 -10.67 34.63
C SER A 192 -4.42 -9.39 35.48
N SER A 193 -5.33 -8.48 35.19
CA SER A 193 -5.72 -7.41 36.14
C SER A 193 -7.12 -6.92 35.82
#